data_39d81ee8222c0fff43aff939fb5c7288
#
_entry.id   39d81ee8222c0fff43aff939fb5c7288
#
_cell.length_a   1.000
_cell.length_b   1.000
_cell.length_c   1.000
_cell.angle_alpha   90.00
_cell.angle_beta   90.00
_cell.angle_gamma   90.00
#
_symmetry.space_group_name_H-M   'P 1'
#
loop_
_entity.id
_entity.type
_entity.pdbx_description
1 polymer ?
#
loop_
_entity_poly.entity_id
_entity_poly.type
_entity_poly.pdbx_seq_one_letter_code
_entity_poly.pdbx_strand_id
1 'polypeptide(L)'
;MLSIRLKALRENRKLTQKDLSEIFGVTPKAISFYELGERQPSYNLLIKLAKYFDVSVDYLLGIEKDNTSISAKANRIPVLGTVAAGIPIDTIQEIEDYEEIPSTWGDPREYFGLKIKGRSMEPRIWNGDTIIVHKQSDVDSGQMAVVLVNGNDATVKNVKKLPQGIILVALNTSVYEPHFYSKEDIDLLPVRIIGLVKEVRGKI
;
A
#
# COMPACT_ATOMS: atom_id res chain seq x y z
N MET A 1 -8.41 -6.44 -30.59
CA MET A 1 -8.18 -5.61 -29.38
C MET A 1 -6.77 -5.02 -29.30
N LEU A 2 -5.71 -5.78 -29.55
CA LEU A 2 -4.33 -5.25 -29.65
C LEU A 2 -4.20 -4.06 -30.60
N SER A 3 -4.78 -4.17 -31.80
CA SER A 3 -4.73 -3.16 -32.88
C SER A 3 -5.17 -1.78 -32.43
N ILE A 4 -6.33 -1.69 -31.79
CA ILE A 4 -6.90 -0.42 -31.31
C ILE A 4 -6.05 0.19 -30.19
N ARG A 5 -5.57 -0.64 -29.25
CA ARG A 5 -4.77 -0.18 -28.10
C ARG A 5 -3.37 0.27 -28.53
N LEU A 6 -2.73 -0.46 -29.42
CA LEU A 6 -1.41 -0.08 -29.96
C LEU A 6 -1.48 1.28 -30.67
N LYS A 7 -2.49 1.46 -31.54
CA LYS A 7 -2.71 2.73 -32.24
C LYS A 7 -2.95 3.88 -31.24
N ALA A 8 -3.83 3.69 -30.27
CA ALA A 8 -4.13 4.71 -29.26
C ALA A 8 -2.88 5.09 -28.44
N LEU A 9 -2.07 4.11 -28.00
CA LEU A 9 -0.83 4.37 -27.27
C LEU A 9 0.20 5.15 -28.09
N ARG A 10 0.33 4.82 -29.37
CA ARG A 10 1.22 5.55 -30.29
C ARG A 10 0.78 6.99 -30.47
N GLU A 11 -0.53 7.20 -30.74
CA GLU A 11 -1.11 8.53 -30.94
C GLU A 11 -1.04 9.40 -29.70
N ASN A 12 -1.26 8.83 -28.52
CA ASN A 12 -1.10 9.53 -27.24
C ASN A 12 0.33 10.05 -27.02
N ARG A 13 1.35 9.34 -27.54
CA ARG A 13 2.74 9.81 -27.54
C ARG A 13 3.12 10.67 -28.75
N LYS A 14 2.14 11.02 -29.59
CA LYS A 14 2.32 11.82 -30.82
C LYS A 14 3.36 11.22 -31.78
N LEU A 15 3.47 9.90 -31.80
CA LEU A 15 4.38 9.19 -32.70
C LEU A 15 3.67 8.82 -34.02
N THR A 16 4.43 8.89 -35.14
CA THR A 16 3.99 8.31 -36.40
C THR A 16 4.25 6.79 -36.43
N GLN A 17 3.63 6.06 -37.35
CA GLN A 17 3.95 4.63 -37.55
C GLN A 17 5.42 4.42 -37.94
N LYS A 18 6.02 5.39 -38.65
CA LYS A 18 7.44 5.39 -38.98
C LYS A 18 8.31 5.50 -37.73
N ASP A 19 8.03 6.47 -36.84
CA ASP A 19 8.80 6.65 -35.62
C ASP A 19 8.75 5.37 -34.77
N LEU A 20 7.54 4.79 -34.61
CA LEU A 20 7.40 3.55 -33.85
C LEU A 20 8.17 2.37 -34.50
N SER A 21 8.20 2.31 -35.81
CA SER A 21 8.93 1.27 -36.54
C SER A 21 10.44 1.38 -36.36
N GLU A 22 10.98 2.58 -36.35
CA GLU A 22 12.40 2.84 -36.12
C GLU A 22 12.81 2.47 -34.67
N ILE A 23 11.98 2.82 -33.67
CA ILE A 23 12.23 2.48 -32.25
C ILE A 23 12.35 0.94 -32.06
N PHE A 24 11.53 0.16 -32.74
CA PHE A 24 11.47 -1.29 -32.54
C PHE A 24 12.23 -2.11 -33.58
N GLY A 25 12.84 -1.46 -34.58
CA GLY A 25 13.60 -2.13 -35.63
C GLY A 25 12.71 -3.00 -36.54
N VAL A 26 11.50 -2.54 -36.81
CA VAL A 26 10.54 -3.18 -37.73
C VAL A 26 10.20 -2.27 -38.90
N THR A 27 9.48 -2.74 -39.90
CA THR A 27 9.05 -1.88 -41.01
C THR A 27 7.80 -1.07 -40.65
N PRO A 28 7.58 0.16 -41.20
CA PRO A 28 6.34 0.92 -41.01
C PRO A 28 5.10 0.11 -41.44
N LYS A 29 5.24 -0.71 -42.47
CA LYS A 29 4.19 -1.60 -42.95
C LYS A 29 3.81 -2.67 -41.90
N ALA A 30 4.80 -3.16 -41.13
CA ALA A 30 4.53 -4.10 -40.03
C ALA A 30 3.71 -3.44 -38.91
N ILE A 31 4.06 -2.21 -38.53
CA ILE A 31 3.27 -1.43 -37.54
C ILE A 31 1.84 -1.22 -38.04
N SER A 32 1.67 -0.85 -39.31
CA SER A 32 0.36 -0.71 -39.93
C SER A 32 -0.46 -2.01 -39.84
N PHE A 33 0.12 -3.16 -40.16
CA PHE A 33 -0.56 -4.45 -40.06
C PHE A 33 -0.94 -4.80 -38.61
N TYR A 34 -0.13 -4.45 -37.62
CA TYR A 34 -0.48 -4.64 -36.22
C TYR A 34 -1.64 -3.76 -35.79
N GLU A 35 -1.68 -2.49 -36.24
CA GLU A 35 -2.74 -1.54 -35.94
C GLU A 35 -4.05 -1.83 -36.70
N LEU A 36 -3.98 -2.49 -37.85
CA LEU A 36 -5.15 -2.98 -38.59
C LEU A 36 -5.65 -4.34 -38.09
N GLY A 37 -4.85 -5.05 -37.30
CA GLY A 37 -5.17 -6.38 -36.81
C GLY A 37 -4.93 -7.50 -37.83
N GLU A 38 -4.30 -7.18 -38.97
CA GLU A 38 -3.98 -8.14 -40.04
C GLU A 38 -2.82 -9.08 -39.69
N ARG A 39 -1.97 -8.65 -38.75
CA ARG A 39 -0.87 -9.47 -38.20
C ARG A 39 -0.73 -9.22 -36.69
N GLN A 40 -0.17 -10.20 -36.01
CA GLN A 40 0.21 -10.06 -34.61
C GLN A 40 1.73 -9.89 -34.48
N PRO A 41 2.20 -9.01 -33.54
CA PRO A 41 3.60 -8.91 -33.20
C PRO A 41 4.10 -10.23 -32.59
N SER A 42 5.40 -10.51 -32.73
CA SER A 42 6.00 -11.61 -32.02
C SER A 42 5.94 -11.40 -30.50
N TYR A 43 6.01 -12.49 -29.73
CA TYR A 43 6.01 -12.43 -28.26
C TYR A 43 7.09 -11.47 -27.71
N ASN A 44 8.30 -11.51 -28.28
CA ASN A 44 9.39 -10.61 -27.89
C ASN A 44 9.06 -9.13 -28.18
N LEU A 45 8.40 -8.86 -29.31
CA LEU A 45 8.00 -7.50 -29.66
C LEU A 45 6.87 -7.01 -28.77
N LEU A 46 5.92 -7.87 -28.39
CA LEU A 46 4.86 -7.54 -27.43
C LEU A 46 5.42 -7.09 -26.07
N ILE A 47 6.41 -7.81 -25.55
CA ILE A 47 7.09 -7.44 -24.30
C ILE A 47 7.79 -6.08 -24.43
N LYS A 48 8.47 -5.84 -25.54
CA LYS A 48 9.14 -4.55 -25.79
C LYS A 48 8.15 -3.41 -25.90
N LEU A 49 7.04 -3.61 -26.59
CA LEU A 49 5.94 -2.62 -26.71
C LEU A 49 5.33 -2.30 -25.35
N ALA A 50 5.02 -3.33 -24.54
CA ALA A 50 4.47 -3.18 -23.20
C ALA A 50 5.40 -2.35 -22.32
N LYS A 51 6.69 -2.67 -22.26
CA LYS A 51 7.70 -1.91 -21.52
C LYS A 51 7.84 -0.46 -22.01
N TYR A 52 7.85 -0.25 -23.31
CA TYR A 52 8.02 1.08 -23.88
C TYR A 52 6.84 1.98 -23.56
N PHE A 53 5.62 1.46 -23.64
CA PHE A 53 4.41 2.21 -23.36
C PHE A 53 4.02 2.25 -21.88
N ASP A 54 4.78 1.54 -21.02
CA ASP A 54 4.52 1.39 -19.59
C ASP A 54 3.12 0.81 -19.31
N VAL A 55 2.81 -0.28 -20.00
CA VAL A 55 1.55 -1.03 -19.87
C VAL A 55 1.83 -2.52 -19.73
N SER A 56 0.86 -3.30 -19.23
CA SER A 56 0.99 -4.76 -19.22
C SER A 56 0.79 -5.37 -20.62
N VAL A 57 1.36 -6.56 -20.85
CA VAL A 57 1.10 -7.34 -22.06
C VAL A 57 -0.38 -7.71 -22.15
N ASP A 58 -1.00 -8.03 -21.02
CA ASP A 58 -2.44 -8.33 -20.92
C ASP A 58 -3.29 -7.14 -21.40
N TYR A 59 -2.92 -5.92 -20.99
CA TYR A 59 -3.54 -4.72 -21.52
C TYR A 59 -3.43 -4.64 -23.03
N LEU A 60 -2.24 -4.82 -23.60
CA LEU A 60 -2.07 -4.77 -25.06
C LEU A 60 -2.90 -5.82 -25.79
N LEU A 61 -2.96 -7.04 -25.27
CA LEU A 61 -3.71 -8.15 -25.87
C LEU A 61 -5.23 -8.00 -25.69
N GLY A 62 -5.66 -7.09 -24.83
CA GLY A 62 -7.07 -6.92 -24.51
C GLY A 62 -7.62 -8.10 -23.69
N ILE A 63 -6.76 -8.80 -23.01
CA ILE A 63 -7.13 -9.76 -21.98
C ILE A 63 -7.54 -8.91 -20.77
N GLU A 64 -8.73 -8.33 -20.84
CA GLU A 64 -9.38 -7.83 -19.64
C GLU A 64 -9.76 -9.06 -18.84
N LYS A 65 -9.03 -9.35 -17.77
CA LYS A 65 -9.67 -9.99 -16.65
C LYS A 65 -10.85 -9.09 -16.34
N ASP A 66 -12.06 -9.64 -16.37
CA ASP A 66 -13.28 -8.91 -16.02
C ASP A 66 -12.99 -7.93 -14.90
N ASN A 67 -13.04 -6.63 -15.20
CA ASN A 67 -12.75 -5.56 -14.25
C ASN A 67 -13.78 -5.43 -13.13
N THR A 68 -14.78 -6.30 -13.10
CA THR A 68 -15.64 -6.53 -11.94
C THR A 68 -14.89 -7.17 -10.76
N SER A 69 -13.67 -7.75 -10.99
CA SER A 69 -12.82 -8.27 -9.91
C SER A 69 -11.56 -7.41 -9.65
N ILE A 70 -11.25 -6.40 -10.47
CA ILE A 70 -10.08 -5.52 -10.25
C ILE A 70 -10.42 -4.40 -9.27
N SER A 71 -11.68 -3.97 -9.17
CA SER A 71 -12.11 -3.04 -8.12
C SER A 71 -11.96 -3.63 -6.71
N ALA A 72 -12.07 -4.96 -6.56
CA ALA A 72 -11.91 -5.63 -5.27
C ALA A 72 -10.44 -5.92 -4.89
N LYS A 73 -9.51 -6.02 -5.86
CA LYS A 73 -8.09 -6.29 -5.57
C LYS A 73 -7.25 -5.03 -5.33
N ALA A 74 -7.68 -3.88 -5.86
CA ALA A 74 -6.93 -2.63 -5.73
C ALA A 74 -6.90 -2.08 -4.30
N ASN A 75 -7.80 -2.52 -3.43
CA ASN A 75 -7.95 -1.97 -2.08
C ASN A 75 -7.66 -2.99 -0.98
N ARG A 76 -6.99 -4.10 -1.30
CA ARG A 76 -6.57 -5.08 -0.28
C ARG A 76 -5.24 -4.67 0.32
N ILE A 77 -5.20 -4.66 1.64
CA ILE A 77 -4.02 -4.39 2.44
C ILE A 77 -3.61 -5.64 3.22
N PRO A 78 -2.31 -5.88 3.46
CA PRO A 78 -1.87 -6.99 4.28
C PRO A 78 -2.19 -6.75 5.75
N VAL A 79 -2.59 -7.79 6.45
CA VAL A 79 -2.72 -7.82 7.92
C VAL A 79 -1.49 -8.51 8.50
N LEU A 80 -0.78 -7.79 9.36
CA LEU A 80 0.47 -8.22 9.98
C LEU A 80 0.19 -8.75 11.38
N GLY A 81 0.84 -9.84 11.77
CA GLY A 81 0.77 -10.38 13.13
C GLY A 81 1.64 -9.60 14.12
N THR A 82 2.76 -9.09 13.64
CA THR A 82 3.73 -8.30 14.44
C THR A 82 4.39 -7.25 13.54
N VAL A 83 4.76 -6.13 14.14
CA VAL A 83 5.58 -5.09 13.50
C VAL A 83 6.85 -4.95 14.32
N ALA A 84 7.99 -5.27 13.72
CA ALA A 84 9.29 -5.13 14.35
C ALA A 84 10.00 -3.86 13.87
N ALA A 85 10.83 -3.29 14.75
CA ALA A 85 11.63 -2.12 14.39
C ALA A 85 12.76 -2.45 13.45
N GLY A 86 13.08 -1.46 12.60
CA GLY A 86 14.19 -1.58 11.66
C GLY A 86 13.87 -2.39 10.39
N ILE A 87 12.73 -3.07 10.35
CA ILE A 87 12.23 -3.76 9.17
C ILE A 87 11.17 -2.86 8.52
N PRO A 88 11.37 -2.37 7.29
CA PRO A 88 10.32 -1.64 6.58
C PRO A 88 9.05 -2.49 6.52
N ILE A 89 7.90 -1.89 6.81
CA ILE A 89 6.59 -2.60 6.81
C ILE A 89 6.37 -3.32 5.48
N ASP A 90 6.86 -2.76 4.38
CA ASP A 90 6.75 -3.33 3.03
C ASP A 90 7.62 -4.59 2.81
N THR A 91 8.53 -4.92 3.73
CA THR A 91 9.39 -6.11 3.69
C THR A 91 8.99 -7.17 4.72
N ILE A 92 7.93 -6.94 5.51
CA ILE A 92 7.45 -7.91 6.49
C ILE A 92 6.84 -9.11 5.75
N GLN A 93 7.42 -10.29 5.95
CA GLN A 93 7.01 -11.53 5.29
C GLN A 93 5.88 -12.28 6.02
N GLU A 94 5.60 -11.95 7.27
CA GLU A 94 4.55 -12.59 8.07
C GLU A 94 3.20 -11.90 7.88
N ILE A 95 2.58 -12.14 6.73
CA ILE A 95 1.21 -11.71 6.47
C ILE A 95 0.28 -12.81 7.00
N GLU A 96 -0.54 -12.48 8.01
CA GLU A 96 -1.51 -13.40 8.59
C GLU A 96 -2.83 -13.43 7.78
N ASP A 97 -3.22 -12.30 7.19
CA ASP A 97 -4.50 -12.16 6.48
C ASP A 97 -4.48 -10.94 5.55
N TYR A 98 -5.59 -10.68 4.88
CA TYR A 98 -5.80 -9.49 4.06
C TYR A 98 -7.14 -8.86 4.40
N GLU A 99 -7.18 -7.54 4.45
CA GLU A 99 -8.37 -6.73 4.66
C GLU A 99 -8.63 -5.81 3.47
N GLU A 100 -9.89 -5.46 3.24
CA GLU A 100 -10.28 -4.52 2.19
C GLU A 100 -10.53 -3.15 2.79
N ILE A 101 -10.03 -2.09 2.15
CA ILE A 101 -10.28 -0.70 2.54
C ILE A 101 -11.12 0.03 1.49
N PRO A 102 -11.88 1.07 1.87
CA PRO A 102 -12.61 1.89 0.91
C PRO A 102 -11.70 2.52 -0.13
N SER A 103 -12.10 2.51 -1.40
CA SER A 103 -11.36 3.18 -2.49
C SER A 103 -11.18 4.69 -2.28
N THR A 104 -12.05 5.29 -1.47
CA THR A 104 -11.98 6.71 -1.11
C THR A 104 -10.81 7.06 -0.17
N TRP A 105 -10.13 6.04 0.39
CA TRP A 105 -8.99 6.29 1.29
C TRP A 105 -7.67 6.55 0.56
N GLY A 106 -7.61 6.30 -0.75
CA GLY A 106 -6.43 6.53 -1.57
C GLY A 106 -5.64 5.26 -1.85
N ASP A 107 -4.30 5.37 -1.86
CA ASP A 107 -3.42 4.27 -2.22
C ASP A 107 -3.37 3.18 -1.13
N PRO A 108 -3.75 1.92 -1.43
CA PRO A 108 -3.68 0.82 -0.47
C PRO A 108 -2.27 0.58 0.10
N ARG A 109 -1.21 0.96 -0.62
CA ARG A 109 0.18 0.82 -0.15
C ARG A 109 0.50 1.71 1.06
N GLU A 110 -0.30 2.74 1.31
CA GLU A 110 -0.18 3.61 2.48
C GLU A 110 -0.85 3.03 3.73
N TYR A 111 -1.45 1.83 3.62
CA TYR A 111 -2.18 1.19 4.70
C TYR A 111 -1.66 -0.21 5.00
N PHE A 112 -1.88 -0.66 6.21
CA PHE A 112 -1.73 -2.05 6.63
C PHE A 112 -2.72 -2.39 7.74
N GLY A 113 -3.07 -3.65 7.88
CA GLY A 113 -3.78 -4.19 9.02
C GLY A 113 -2.78 -4.65 10.10
N LEU A 114 -3.14 -4.54 11.36
CA LEU A 114 -2.37 -5.10 12.47
C LEU A 114 -3.28 -5.88 13.40
N LYS A 115 -2.90 -7.13 13.70
CA LYS A 115 -3.60 -7.97 14.66
C LYS A 115 -3.26 -7.56 16.08
N ILE A 116 -4.29 -7.30 16.89
CA ILE A 116 -4.10 -6.83 18.26
C ILE A 116 -3.84 -8.00 19.21
N LYS A 117 -2.78 -7.87 19.97
CA LYS A 117 -2.46 -8.75 21.10
C LYS A 117 -2.44 -7.92 22.38
N GLY A 118 -3.19 -8.37 23.39
CA GLY A 118 -3.26 -7.70 24.71
C GLY A 118 -4.56 -6.92 24.93
N ARG A 119 -4.65 -6.27 26.10
CA ARG A 119 -5.89 -5.68 26.64
C ARG A 119 -5.78 -4.19 26.97
N SER A 120 -4.68 -3.56 26.62
CA SER A 120 -4.38 -2.17 27.02
C SER A 120 -5.31 -1.13 26.41
N MET A 121 -6.02 -1.45 25.31
CA MET A 121 -6.93 -0.57 24.61
C MET A 121 -8.40 -0.96 24.77
N GLU A 122 -8.71 -1.90 25.67
CA GLU A 122 -10.09 -2.20 26.05
C GLU A 122 -10.73 -0.99 26.75
N PRO A 123 -12.06 -0.77 26.57
CA PRO A 123 -13.04 -1.62 25.87
C PRO A 123 -13.18 -1.29 24.37
N ARG A 124 -12.36 -0.39 23.82
CA ARG A 124 -12.51 0.06 22.42
C ARG A 124 -11.87 -0.87 21.41
N ILE A 125 -10.78 -1.52 21.80
CA ILE A 125 -10.07 -2.50 20.97
C ILE A 125 -9.80 -3.72 21.85
N TRP A 126 -10.26 -4.89 21.39
CA TRP A 126 -10.14 -6.14 22.10
C TRP A 126 -8.99 -6.99 21.57
N ASN A 127 -8.51 -7.89 22.40
CA ASN A 127 -7.54 -8.89 21.96
C ASN A 127 -8.11 -9.73 20.81
N GLY A 128 -7.37 -9.83 19.71
CA GLY A 128 -7.81 -10.54 18.51
C GLY A 128 -8.48 -9.64 17.45
N ASP A 129 -8.80 -8.39 17.75
CA ASP A 129 -9.25 -7.43 16.75
C ASP A 129 -8.17 -7.15 15.72
N THR A 130 -8.59 -6.68 14.56
CA THR A 130 -7.70 -6.12 13.53
C THR A 130 -7.91 -4.62 13.48
N ILE A 131 -6.83 -3.84 13.52
CA ILE A 131 -6.88 -2.40 13.27
C ILE A 131 -6.36 -2.10 11.87
N ILE A 132 -6.96 -1.12 11.21
CA ILE A 132 -6.46 -0.58 9.94
C ILE A 132 -5.66 0.66 10.23
N VAL A 133 -4.43 0.69 9.76
CA VAL A 133 -3.44 1.72 10.08
C VAL A 133 -3.02 2.43 8.79
N HIS A 134 -3.09 3.76 8.81
CA HIS A 134 -2.49 4.61 7.77
C HIS A 134 -1.05 4.92 8.15
N LYS A 135 -0.11 4.58 7.28
CA LYS A 135 1.33 4.79 7.48
C LYS A 135 1.63 6.29 7.54
N GLN A 136 2.08 6.77 8.65
CA GLN A 136 2.55 8.14 8.83
C GLN A 136 3.45 8.23 10.06
N SER A 137 4.41 9.15 10.03
CA SER A 137 5.39 9.34 11.11
C SER A 137 4.92 10.27 12.21
N ASP A 138 3.74 10.85 12.10
CA ASP A 138 3.18 11.81 13.05
C ASP A 138 1.66 11.66 13.17
N VAL A 139 1.09 12.08 14.30
CA VAL A 139 -0.36 12.10 14.58
C VAL A 139 -0.71 13.33 15.43
N ASP A 140 -1.98 13.76 15.41
CA ASP A 140 -2.44 14.81 16.29
C ASP A 140 -2.57 14.34 17.73
N SER A 141 -2.46 15.30 18.67
CA SER A 141 -2.60 14.99 20.09
C SER A 141 -4.00 14.43 20.41
N GLY A 142 -4.04 13.27 21.06
CA GLY A 142 -5.27 12.54 21.39
C GLY A 142 -5.66 11.47 20.38
N GLN A 143 -4.97 11.36 19.24
CA GLN A 143 -5.23 10.29 18.27
C GLN A 143 -4.61 8.96 18.70
N MET A 144 -5.23 7.86 18.27
CA MET A 144 -4.68 6.52 18.43
C MET A 144 -3.67 6.22 17.33
N ALA A 145 -2.50 5.75 17.74
CA ALA A 145 -1.42 5.40 16.83
C ALA A 145 -0.78 4.05 17.18
N VAL A 146 -0.20 3.45 16.18
CA VAL A 146 0.80 2.39 16.36
C VAL A 146 2.13 3.05 16.61
N VAL A 147 2.74 2.74 17.76
CA VAL A 147 4.01 3.32 18.20
C VAL A 147 4.98 2.18 18.48
N LEU A 148 6.20 2.29 17.94
CA LEU A 148 7.33 1.44 18.32
C LEU A 148 8.00 2.06 19.55
N VAL A 149 8.25 1.23 20.55
CA VAL A 149 8.99 1.60 21.76
C VAL A 149 10.22 0.69 21.86
N ASN A 150 11.39 1.26 22.17
CA ASN A 150 12.68 0.54 22.20
C ASN A 150 13.03 -0.21 20.91
N GLY A 151 12.43 0.22 19.81
CA GLY A 151 12.74 -0.34 18.51
C GLY A 151 12.22 -1.77 18.24
N ASN A 152 11.63 -2.47 19.20
CA ASN A 152 11.29 -3.89 19.02
C ASN A 152 9.79 -4.21 19.11
N ASP A 153 9.02 -3.44 19.87
CA ASP A 153 7.62 -3.77 20.14
C ASP A 153 6.68 -2.69 19.64
N ALA A 154 5.82 -3.05 18.68
CA ALA A 154 4.72 -2.20 18.28
C ALA A 154 3.59 -2.25 19.31
N THR A 155 3.15 -1.09 19.76
CA THR A 155 2.02 -0.96 20.67
C THR A 155 1.00 0.05 20.13
N VAL A 156 -0.27 -0.13 20.48
CA VAL A 156 -1.34 0.82 20.15
C VAL A 156 -1.64 1.65 21.39
N LYS A 157 -1.57 2.96 21.26
CA LYS A 157 -1.86 3.91 22.35
C LYS A 157 -2.47 5.20 21.82
N ASN A 158 -3.16 5.93 22.69
CA ASN A 158 -3.45 7.34 22.45
C ASN A 158 -2.18 8.15 22.68
N VAL A 159 -1.80 8.95 21.68
CA VAL A 159 -0.62 9.81 21.77
C VAL A 159 -1.05 11.20 22.22
N LYS A 160 -0.54 11.67 23.36
CA LYS A 160 -0.67 13.07 23.80
C LYS A 160 0.65 13.77 23.59
N LYS A 161 0.64 14.83 22.80
CA LYS A 161 1.83 15.65 22.54
C LYS A 161 1.94 16.78 23.54
N LEU A 162 3.13 16.99 24.05
CA LEU A 162 3.51 18.08 24.93
C LEU A 162 4.73 18.81 24.35
N PRO A 163 4.99 20.07 24.72
CA PRO A 163 6.17 20.81 24.26
C PRO A 163 7.49 20.07 24.54
N GLN A 164 7.56 19.30 25.63
CA GLN A 164 8.74 18.59 26.10
C GLN A 164 8.82 17.10 25.70
N GLY A 165 7.79 16.55 25.02
CA GLY A 165 7.77 15.13 24.66
C GLY A 165 6.36 14.63 24.36
N ILE A 166 6.18 13.30 24.50
CA ILE A 166 4.88 12.65 24.28
C ILE A 166 4.48 11.79 25.48
N ILE A 167 3.17 11.63 25.70
CA ILE A 167 2.63 10.65 26.63
C ILE A 167 1.89 9.60 25.83
N LEU A 168 2.21 8.34 26.06
CA LEU A 168 1.46 7.18 25.57
C LEU A 168 0.42 6.78 26.61
N VAL A 169 -0.85 6.84 26.24
CA VAL A 169 -1.99 6.58 27.12
C VAL A 169 -2.76 5.36 26.64
N ALA A 170 -2.90 4.36 27.50
CA ALA A 170 -3.82 3.26 27.28
C ALA A 170 -5.26 3.65 27.64
N LEU A 171 -6.26 2.99 27.05
CA LEU A 171 -7.65 3.13 27.49
C LEU A 171 -7.91 2.32 28.75
N ASN A 172 -7.27 1.16 28.86
CA ASN A 172 -7.32 0.30 30.05
C ASN A 172 -6.13 0.62 30.97
N THR A 173 -6.31 1.59 31.84
CA THR A 173 -5.28 2.04 32.78
C THR A 173 -4.93 1.01 33.86
N SER A 174 -5.78 0.00 34.07
CA SER A 174 -5.47 -1.11 34.99
C SER A 174 -4.39 -2.06 34.45
N VAL A 175 -4.17 -2.07 33.13
CA VAL A 175 -3.20 -2.93 32.44
C VAL A 175 -1.93 -2.18 32.04
N TYR A 176 -2.08 -0.88 31.77
CA TYR A 176 -0.94 -0.05 31.32
C TYR A 176 -1.10 1.38 31.85
N GLU A 177 -0.15 1.82 32.66
CA GLU A 177 -0.09 3.19 33.14
C GLU A 177 0.40 4.15 32.05
N PRO A 178 -0.09 5.42 32.02
CA PRO A 178 0.42 6.41 31.09
C PRO A 178 1.92 6.61 31.25
N HIS A 179 2.66 6.57 30.17
CA HIS A 179 4.12 6.71 30.17
C HIS A 179 4.53 7.96 29.40
N PHE A 180 5.32 8.82 30.05
CA PHE A 180 5.88 10.02 29.43
C PHE A 180 7.27 9.70 28.84
N TYR A 181 7.49 10.12 27.61
CA TYR A 181 8.78 10.10 26.92
C TYR A 181 9.19 11.54 26.62
N SER A 182 10.29 11.99 27.21
CA SER A 182 10.89 13.29 26.89
C SER A 182 11.45 13.29 25.45
N LYS A 183 11.81 14.45 24.91
CA LYS A 183 12.50 14.54 23.63
C LYS A 183 13.81 13.76 23.64
N GLU A 184 14.53 13.80 24.76
CA GLU A 184 15.78 13.05 24.95
C GLU A 184 15.53 11.54 24.96
N ASP A 185 14.46 11.09 25.64
CA ASP A 185 14.06 9.67 25.61
C ASP A 185 13.67 9.19 24.22
N ILE A 186 12.97 10.03 23.44
CA ILE A 186 12.57 9.70 22.07
C ILE A 186 13.79 9.48 21.16
N ASP A 187 14.87 10.23 21.38
CA ASP A 187 16.10 10.11 20.62
C ASP A 187 16.97 8.93 21.09
N LEU A 188 17.02 8.67 22.40
CA LEU A 188 17.82 7.59 23.02
C LEU A 188 17.14 6.22 22.93
N LEU A 189 15.84 6.19 23.20
CA LEU A 189 14.99 5.02 23.04
C LEU A 189 14.17 5.27 21.78
N PRO A 190 14.38 4.55 20.65
CA PRO A 190 13.68 4.85 19.42
C PRO A 190 12.17 4.67 19.58
N VAL A 191 11.51 5.73 20.09
CA VAL A 191 10.04 5.82 20.13
C VAL A 191 9.59 6.44 18.83
N ARG A 192 8.93 5.66 17.97
CA ARG A 192 8.51 6.09 16.64
C ARG A 192 7.05 5.82 16.39
N ILE A 193 6.33 6.80 15.90
CA ILE A 193 4.99 6.62 15.36
C ILE A 193 5.13 5.92 14.01
N ILE A 194 4.40 4.83 13.83
CA ILE A 194 4.38 4.03 12.61
C ILE A 194 3.15 4.36 11.76
N GLY A 195 2.05 4.72 12.40
CA GLY A 195 0.85 5.11 11.69
C GLY A 195 -0.33 5.43 12.60
N LEU A 196 -1.31 6.06 11.98
CA LEU A 196 -2.59 6.44 12.59
C LEU A 196 -3.59 5.29 12.48
N VAL A 197 -4.24 4.93 13.58
CA VAL A 197 -5.35 3.98 13.56
C VAL A 197 -6.59 4.64 12.94
N LYS A 198 -7.03 4.14 11.79
CA LYS A 198 -8.19 4.64 11.04
C LYS A 198 -9.48 3.92 11.39
N GLU A 199 -9.41 2.61 11.58
CA GLU A 199 -10.57 1.75 11.79
C GLU A 199 -10.21 0.57 12.70
N VAL A 200 -11.20 0.07 13.44
CA VAL A 200 -11.10 -1.15 14.26
C VAL A 200 -12.12 -2.16 13.76
N ARG A 201 -11.68 -3.37 13.50
CA ARG A 201 -12.50 -4.50 13.04
C ARG A 201 -12.46 -5.60 14.09
N GLY A 202 -13.52 -5.70 14.86
CA GLY A 202 -13.74 -6.76 15.85
C GLY A 202 -14.38 -7.99 15.20
N LYS A 203 -14.05 -9.19 15.71
CA LYS A 203 -14.87 -10.38 15.45
C LYS A 203 -16.05 -10.35 16.40
N ILE A 204 -17.26 -10.50 15.85
CA ILE A 204 -18.50 -10.72 16.60
C ILE A 204 -18.49 -12.16 17.15
#